data_c1086be92b66854a7bf03821ef1ffa5f
#
_entry.id   c1086be92b66854a7bf03821ef1ffa5f
#
_cell.length_a   1.000
_cell.length_b   1.000
_cell.length_c   1.000
_cell.angle_alpha   90.00
_cell.angle_beta   90.00
_cell.angle_gamma   90.00
#
_symmetry.space_group_name_H-M   'P 1'
#
loop_
_entity.id
_entity.type
_entity.pdbx_description
1 polymer ?
#
loop_
_entity_poly.entity_id
_entity_poly.type
_entity_poly.pdbx_seq_one_letter_code
_entity_poly.pdbx_strand_id
1 'polypeptide(L)'
;MKNKIELKKMYIISTIVILIFLMVISLIIYNQYKEYTYNFNQRIANIVTKITEEYPQVNKEDIIEILNQDNKGNNDILREYGVDLEKDSAILENDKKFKEFIIVDIIVISIFIVTIEIIFLIYNHQKEKKIQEITRYLEEINRGNYKLDIEDNTEDELSILKNELCKTTVMLNEVAENSKKDKINLKDSLSDISHQLKTPITSINIMLDNILEDKNMPEDIRNDFLKNIKREIVNISFLVESILKLSKIDSNSVKFIIKEVTVYDIIKTVKQNVAIISELKGIDINVKGNKTDSIKCDEKWQIEAITNIVKNCIEHSRENGKLEIIYEKNKMYTEIKIKDYGVGISKKDLLHIFERFYKGENSSSESVGIGLALSKAIIESNNGYIQVESEQGKGTTFKIRYINT
;
A
#
# COMPACT_ATOMS: atom_id res chain seq x y z
N MET A 1 11.97 7.34 16.07
CA MET A 1 13.13 6.99 16.89
C MET A 1 14.48 7.43 16.30
N LYS A 2 14.66 7.46 14.98
CA LYS A 2 15.92 7.81 14.30
C LYS A 2 16.20 9.32 14.20
N ASN A 3 15.20 10.16 14.16
CA ASN A 3 15.36 11.63 14.21
C ASN A 3 16.00 12.12 15.51
N LYS A 4 15.81 11.39 16.59
CA LYS A 4 16.61 11.58 17.79
C LYS A 4 18.11 11.35 17.52
N ILE A 5 18.49 10.62 16.47
CA ILE A 5 19.89 10.28 16.19
C ILE A 5 20.57 11.40 15.40
N GLU A 6 19.94 12.00 14.39
CA GLU A 6 20.54 13.14 13.64
C GLU A 6 20.53 14.45 14.43
N LEU A 7 19.42 14.77 15.06
CA LEU A 7 19.39 15.85 16.06
C LEU A 7 20.42 15.59 17.16
N LYS A 8 20.52 14.36 17.64
CA LYS A 8 21.51 13.98 18.63
C LYS A 8 22.95 14.09 18.11
N LYS A 9 23.21 13.72 16.84
CA LYS A 9 24.53 13.95 16.19
C LYS A 9 24.83 15.43 16.03
N MET A 10 23.87 16.25 15.60
CA MET A 10 24.05 17.69 15.49
C MET A 10 24.27 18.35 16.86
N TYR A 11 23.50 17.98 17.88
CA TYR A 11 23.74 18.42 19.26
C TYR A 11 25.12 17.98 19.77
N ILE A 12 25.55 16.76 19.49
CA ILE A 12 26.88 16.28 19.86
C ILE A 12 27.96 17.08 19.14
N ILE A 13 27.83 17.34 17.84
CA ILE A 13 28.79 18.15 17.08
C ILE A 13 28.84 19.59 17.61
N SER A 14 27.69 20.23 17.81
CA SER A 14 27.63 21.59 18.34
C SER A 14 28.19 21.68 19.77
N THR A 15 27.89 20.70 20.63
CA THR A 15 28.47 20.65 22.00
C THR A 15 29.97 20.41 21.98
N ILE A 16 30.49 19.58 21.08
CA ILE A 16 31.95 19.40 20.89
C ILE A 16 32.60 20.69 20.44
N VAL A 17 32.03 21.38 19.46
CA VAL A 17 32.52 22.69 18.95
C VAL A 17 32.52 23.74 20.04
N ILE A 18 31.45 23.81 20.85
CA ILE A 18 31.33 24.72 22.02
C ILE A 18 32.41 24.36 23.07
N LEU A 19 32.60 23.07 23.36
CA LEU A 19 33.61 22.65 24.36
C LEU A 19 35.05 22.98 23.90
N ILE A 20 35.37 22.75 22.61
CA ILE A 20 36.65 23.12 22.02
C ILE A 20 36.85 24.63 22.11
N PHE A 21 35.82 25.41 21.79
CA PHE A 21 35.87 26.88 21.89
C PHE A 21 36.10 27.37 23.32
N LEU A 22 35.38 26.82 24.31
CA LEU A 22 35.58 27.13 25.74
C LEU A 22 36.99 26.77 26.20
N MET A 23 37.53 25.66 25.70
CA MET A 23 38.92 25.25 26.01
C MET A 23 39.92 26.24 25.44
N VAL A 24 39.74 26.68 24.17
CA VAL A 24 40.63 27.65 23.53
C VAL A 24 40.59 28.99 24.24
N ILE A 25 39.37 29.51 24.51
CA ILE A 25 39.21 30.76 25.26
C ILE A 25 39.84 30.68 26.67
N SER A 26 39.63 29.59 27.40
CA SER A 26 40.22 29.39 28.70
C SER A 26 41.75 29.42 28.63
N LEU A 27 42.35 28.84 27.60
CA LEU A 27 43.79 28.82 27.38
C LEU A 27 44.35 30.22 27.04
N ILE A 28 43.60 31.00 26.24
CA ILE A 28 43.95 32.40 25.91
C ILE A 28 43.90 33.23 27.15
N ILE A 29 42.81 33.19 27.94
CA ILE A 29 42.64 33.93 29.19
C ILE A 29 43.76 33.55 30.20
N TYR A 30 44.09 32.25 30.34
CA TYR A 30 45.15 31.77 31.18
C TYR A 30 46.52 32.36 30.79
N ASN A 31 46.86 32.38 29.50
CA ASN A 31 48.13 32.94 29.02
C ASN A 31 48.15 34.46 29.21
N GLN A 32 47.05 35.18 28.97
CA GLN A 32 46.92 36.61 29.22
C GLN A 32 47.10 36.93 30.69
N TYR A 33 46.45 36.15 31.58
CA TYR A 33 46.61 36.30 33.04
C TYR A 33 48.04 36.06 33.49
N LYS A 34 48.70 35.01 32.94
CA LYS A 34 50.12 34.71 33.26
C LYS A 34 51.05 35.84 32.84
N GLU A 35 50.84 36.40 31.65
CA GLU A 35 51.67 37.51 31.15
C GLU A 35 51.40 38.79 31.95
N TYR A 36 50.15 39.06 32.30
CA TYR A 36 49.81 40.19 33.18
C TYR A 36 50.48 40.04 34.54
N THR A 37 50.38 38.88 35.18
CA THR A 37 51.00 38.61 36.50
C THR A 37 52.53 38.72 36.44
N TYR A 38 53.14 38.22 35.38
CA TYR A 38 54.59 38.33 35.15
C TYR A 38 55.04 39.81 35.06
N ASN A 39 54.33 40.59 34.23
CA ASN A 39 54.65 42.01 34.08
C ASN A 39 54.41 42.82 35.36
N PHE A 40 53.38 42.49 36.12
CA PHE A 40 53.12 43.11 37.43
C PHE A 40 54.25 42.78 38.42
N ASN A 41 54.63 41.51 38.56
CA ASN A 41 55.70 41.07 39.42
C ASN A 41 57.07 41.69 39.06
N GLN A 42 57.37 41.84 37.75
CA GLN A 42 58.56 42.56 37.31
C GLN A 42 58.58 44.04 37.75
N ARG A 43 57.45 44.72 37.71
CA ARG A 43 57.36 46.10 38.18
C ARG A 43 57.60 46.22 39.67
N ILE A 44 56.98 45.30 40.45
CA ILE A 44 57.22 45.23 41.89
C ILE A 44 58.70 44.98 42.14
N ALA A 45 59.29 44.02 41.42
CA ALA A 45 60.73 43.75 41.54
C ALA A 45 61.60 44.97 41.26
N ASN A 46 61.29 45.72 40.16
CA ASN A 46 62.00 46.96 39.82
C ASN A 46 61.87 48.03 40.92
N ILE A 47 60.65 48.20 41.46
CA ILE A 47 60.43 49.18 42.55
C ILE A 47 61.23 48.76 43.78
N VAL A 48 61.21 47.50 44.23
CA VAL A 48 61.93 46.98 45.35
C VAL A 48 63.42 47.13 45.13
N THR A 49 63.93 46.80 43.91
CA THR A 49 65.37 46.95 43.58
C THR A 49 65.78 48.42 43.68
N LYS A 50 65.06 49.36 43.10
CA LYS A 50 65.37 50.80 43.28
C LYS A 50 65.35 51.32 44.71
N ILE A 51 64.33 50.91 45.46
CA ILE A 51 64.28 51.26 46.92
C ILE A 51 65.50 50.74 47.69
N THR A 52 65.92 49.51 47.45
CA THR A 52 67.07 48.91 48.11
C THR A 52 68.40 49.52 47.68
N GLU A 53 68.52 49.99 46.42
CA GLU A 53 69.68 50.64 45.85
C GLU A 53 69.85 52.11 46.39
N GLU A 54 68.76 52.89 46.40
CA GLU A 54 68.78 54.30 46.80
C GLU A 54 68.70 54.52 48.29
N TYR A 55 68.07 53.54 48.99
CA TYR A 55 67.91 53.63 50.46
C TYR A 55 68.41 52.35 51.18
N PRO A 56 69.77 52.15 51.29
CA PRO A 56 70.34 50.93 51.88
C PRO A 56 69.99 50.69 53.34
N GLN A 57 69.45 51.70 54.02
CA GLN A 57 69.06 51.65 55.41
C GLN A 57 67.67 51.03 55.67
N VAL A 58 66.88 50.79 54.63
CA VAL A 58 65.57 50.10 54.70
C VAL A 58 65.81 48.61 54.95
N ASN A 59 65.23 48.06 56.04
CA ASN A 59 65.42 46.66 56.38
C ASN A 59 64.59 45.80 55.39
N LYS A 60 65.20 44.68 54.96
CA LYS A 60 64.53 43.74 54.03
C LYS A 60 63.26 43.17 54.66
N GLU A 61 63.20 42.96 55.93
CA GLU A 61 62.06 42.43 56.70
C GLU A 61 60.87 43.35 56.61
N ASP A 62 61.09 44.69 56.70
CA ASP A 62 60.06 45.69 56.58
C ASP A 62 59.45 45.74 55.20
N ILE A 63 60.28 45.56 54.15
CA ILE A 63 59.77 45.46 52.71
C ILE A 63 58.90 44.23 52.50
N ILE A 64 59.34 43.07 53.03
CA ILE A 64 58.59 41.81 52.97
C ILE A 64 57.27 41.93 53.72
N GLU A 65 57.25 42.54 54.86
CA GLU A 65 56.05 42.80 55.68
C GLU A 65 55.06 43.68 54.91
N ILE A 66 55.53 44.76 54.28
CA ILE A 66 54.72 45.67 53.47
C ILE A 66 54.14 44.92 52.26
N LEU A 67 54.90 44.08 51.57
CA LEU A 67 54.46 43.33 50.43
C LEU A 67 53.40 42.26 50.74
N ASN A 68 53.45 41.71 51.98
CA ASN A 68 52.52 40.70 52.43
C ASN A 68 51.33 41.24 53.23
N GLN A 69 51.37 42.53 53.65
CA GLN A 69 50.22 43.11 54.35
C GLN A 69 49.08 43.41 53.41
N ASP A 70 47.89 42.88 53.76
CA ASP A 70 46.63 43.12 53.03
C ASP A 70 46.04 44.50 53.44
N ASN A 71 46.84 45.55 53.42
CA ASN A 71 46.43 46.89 53.72
C ASN A 71 46.03 47.66 52.46
N LYS A 72 44.89 48.34 52.50
CA LYS A 72 44.49 49.26 51.45
C LYS A 72 45.48 50.40 51.39
N GLY A 73 46.27 50.53 50.34
CA GLY A 73 47.13 51.63 50.07
C GLY A 73 46.41 53.00 50.18
N ASN A 74 47.10 54.01 50.66
CA ASN A 74 46.54 55.37 50.76
C ASN A 74 46.49 55.95 49.31
N ASN A 75 45.31 56.07 48.75
CA ASN A 75 45.06 56.55 47.35
C ASN A 75 45.52 58.02 47.22
N ASP A 76 45.46 58.83 48.29
CA ASP A 76 45.86 60.23 48.19
C ASP A 76 47.38 60.38 48.02
N ILE A 77 48.16 59.57 48.62
CA ILE A 77 49.62 59.52 48.44
C ILE A 77 49.97 59.06 47.03
N LEU A 78 49.28 58.04 46.55
CA LEU A 78 49.53 57.50 45.21
C LEU A 78 49.11 58.51 44.08
N ARG A 79 48.12 59.33 44.33
CA ARG A 79 47.73 60.40 43.40
C ARG A 79 48.79 61.47 43.23
N GLU A 80 49.56 61.81 44.28
CA GLU A 80 50.72 62.73 44.20
C GLU A 80 51.81 62.21 43.24
N TYR A 81 51.91 60.90 43.11
CA TYR A 81 52.80 60.22 42.14
C TYR A 81 52.14 59.84 40.84
N GLY A 82 50.93 60.38 40.56
CA GLY A 82 50.21 60.18 39.34
C GLY A 82 49.54 58.81 39.18
N VAL A 83 49.39 58.06 40.30
CA VAL A 83 48.72 56.77 40.36
C VAL A 83 47.36 56.95 41.04
N ASP A 84 46.29 56.63 40.38
CA ASP A 84 44.94 56.62 40.95
C ASP A 84 44.37 55.20 40.88
N LEU A 85 44.12 54.59 42.05
CA LEU A 85 43.60 53.22 42.18
C LEU A 85 42.13 53.10 41.69
N GLU A 86 41.40 54.23 41.63
CA GLU A 86 40.00 54.27 41.20
C GLU A 86 39.84 54.58 39.72
N LYS A 87 40.87 55.14 39.09
CA LYS A 87 40.90 55.44 37.68
C LYS A 87 42.05 54.67 37.02
N ASP A 88 41.78 54.16 35.79
CA ASP A 88 42.83 53.61 34.96
C ASP A 88 43.94 54.64 34.80
N SER A 89 44.94 54.58 35.70
CA SER A 89 45.98 55.57 35.70
C SER A 89 46.91 55.35 34.51
N ALA A 90 47.23 56.41 33.83
CA ALA A 90 48.05 56.48 32.63
C ALA A 90 49.49 55.98 32.80
N ILE A 91 49.90 55.60 34.00
CA ILE A 91 51.28 55.11 34.30
C ILE A 91 51.50 53.67 33.80
N LEU A 92 50.43 53.01 33.41
CA LEU A 92 50.57 51.61 32.98
C LEU A 92 50.57 51.51 31.46
N GLU A 93 51.74 51.44 30.86
CA GLU A 93 51.99 50.99 29.47
C GLU A 93 51.26 49.68 29.14
N ASN A 94 50.60 49.06 30.14
CA ASN A 94 49.77 47.88 30.11
C ASN A 94 48.39 48.13 29.41
N ASP A 95 47.94 49.36 29.28
CA ASP A 95 46.67 49.65 28.66
C ASP A 95 46.67 49.23 27.16
N LYS A 96 47.84 49.34 26.51
CA LYS A 96 47.98 48.93 25.12
C LYS A 96 47.89 47.40 24.94
N LYS A 97 48.57 46.63 25.78
CA LYS A 97 48.52 45.17 25.75
C LYS A 97 47.16 44.62 26.14
N PHE A 98 46.49 45.24 27.11
CA PHE A 98 45.13 44.88 27.52
C PHE A 98 44.13 45.11 26.39
N LYS A 99 44.25 46.23 25.63
CA LYS A 99 43.46 46.46 24.42
C LYS A 99 43.75 45.43 23.33
N GLU A 100 45.01 45.04 23.13
CA GLU A 100 45.37 43.96 22.18
C GLU A 100 44.76 42.64 22.59
N PHE A 101 44.69 42.27 23.84
CA PHE A 101 44.02 41.07 24.34
C PHE A 101 42.49 41.09 24.07
N ILE A 102 41.83 42.18 24.39
CA ILE A 102 40.39 42.33 24.10
C ILE A 102 40.11 42.22 22.60
N ILE A 103 40.98 42.76 21.74
CA ILE A 103 40.82 42.66 20.28
C ILE A 103 40.94 41.21 19.83
N VAL A 104 41.91 40.45 20.35
CA VAL A 104 42.10 39.03 20.04
C VAL A 104 40.85 38.21 20.46
N ASP A 105 40.34 38.45 21.67
CA ASP A 105 39.13 37.75 22.16
C ASP A 105 37.90 38.05 21.31
N ILE A 106 37.71 39.31 20.92
CA ILE A 106 36.62 39.72 20.00
C ILE A 106 36.75 38.99 18.63
N ILE A 107 37.97 38.88 18.07
CA ILE A 107 38.22 38.23 16.81
C ILE A 107 37.86 36.73 16.93
N VAL A 108 38.32 36.06 18.00
CA VAL A 108 38.06 34.62 18.24
C VAL A 108 36.54 34.36 18.38
N ILE A 109 35.85 35.21 19.16
CA ILE A 109 34.37 35.11 19.30
C ILE A 109 33.68 35.33 17.95
N SER A 110 34.11 36.32 17.18
CA SER A 110 33.54 36.61 15.86
C SER A 110 33.71 35.43 14.89
N ILE A 111 34.89 34.81 14.84
CA ILE A 111 35.15 33.61 14.02
C ILE A 111 34.24 32.46 14.45
N PHE A 112 34.04 32.28 15.76
CA PHE A 112 33.15 31.24 16.27
C PHE A 112 31.68 31.42 15.87
N ILE A 113 31.19 32.66 15.97
CA ILE A 113 29.82 32.99 15.53
C ILE A 113 29.64 32.72 14.03
N VAL A 114 30.60 33.15 13.20
CA VAL A 114 30.57 32.90 11.75
C VAL A 114 30.60 31.40 11.41
N THR A 115 31.38 30.62 12.13
CA THR A 115 31.42 29.16 11.90
C THR A 115 30.08 28.47 12.23
N ILE A 116 29.40 28.88 13.29
CA ILE A 116 28.07 28.38 13.65
C ILE A 116 27.04 28.78 12.58
N GLU A 117 27.08 30.04 12.10
CA GLU A 117 26.17 30.49 11.04
C GLU A 117 26.34 29.69 9.74
N ILE A 118 27.60 29.43 9.35
CA ILE A 118 27.90 28.61 8.15
C ILE A 118 27.34 27.20 8.31
N ILE A 119 27.55 26.55 9.47
CA ILE A 119 27.01 25.21 9.74
C ILE A 119 25.48 25.22 9.64
N PHE A 120 24.82 26.22 10.21
CA PHE A 120 23.37 26.38 10.17
C PHE A 120 22.83 26.59 8.75
N LEU A 121 23.51 27.42 7.94
CA LEU A 121 23.14 27.65 6.54
C LEU A 121 23.25 26.36 5.69
N ILE A 122 24.33 25.59 5.87
CA ILE A 122 24.52 24.32 5.16
C ILE A 122 23.40 23.34 5.52
N TYR A 123 23.08 23.22 6.80
CA TYR A 123 21.99 22.35 7.29
C TYR A 123 20.63 22.76 6.70
N ASN A 124 20.30 24.04 6.76
CA ASN A 124 19.03 24.53 6.20
C ASN A 124 18.93 24.31 4.69
N HIS A 125 20.01 24.54 3.95
CA HIS A 125 20.03 24.33 2.52
C HIS A 125 19.79 22.84 2.16
N GLN A 126 20.41 21.90 2.87
CA GLN A 126 20.18 20.47 2.66
C GLN A 126 18.75 20.06 2.97
N LYS A 127 18.19 20.58 4.07
CA LYS A 127 16.79 20.35 4.46
C LYS A 127 15.80 20.89 3.43
N GLU A 128 16.04 22.08 2.93
CA GLU A 128 15.18 22.73 1.92
C GLU A 128 15.18 21.95 0.62
N LYS A 129 16.33 21.46 0.17
CA LYS A 129 16.44 20.61 -1.01
C LYS A 129 15.62 19.31 -0.90
N LYS A 130 15.66 18.64 0.26
CA LYS A 130 14.86 17.44 0.53
C LYS A 130 13.35 17.74 0.54
N ILE A 131 12.94 18.87 1.12
CA ILE A 131 11.53 19.30 1.11
C ILE A 131 11.05 19.57 -0.33
N GLN A 132 11.87 20.22 -1.16
CA GLN A 132 11.54 20.46 -2.57
C GLN A 132 11.39 19.14 -3.35
N GLU A 133 12.23 18.15 -3.11
CA GLU A 133 12.07 16.81 -3.70
C GLU A 133 10.73 16.19 -3.33
N ILE A 134 10.38 16.17 -2.05
CA ILE A 134 9.09 15.62 -1.58
C ILE A 134 7.91 16.37 -2.22
N THR A 135 8.00 17.70 -2.31
CA THR A 135 6.97 18.53 -2.96
C THR A 135 6.80 18.15 -4.42
N ARG A 136 7.91 17.97 -5.15
CA ARG A 136 7.89 17.53 -6.55
C ARG A 136 7.26 16.14 -6.70
N TYR A 137 7.54 15.18 -5.80
CA TYR A 137 6.90 13.87 -5.81
C TYR A 137 5.39 13.97 -5.62
N LEU A 138 4.93 14.81 -4.70
CA LEU A 138 3.49 15.03 -4.49
C LEU A 138 2.82 15.65 -5.74
N GLU A 139 3.48 16.56 -6.43
CA GLU A 139 2.98 17.12 -7.69
C GLU A 139 2.84 16.06 -8.79
N GLU A 140 3.83 15.18 -8.94
CA GLU A 140 3.77 14.07 -9.90
C GLU A 140 2.65 13.08 -9.57
N ILE A 141 2.46 12.73 -8.28
CA ILE A 141 1.33 11.89 -7.82
C ILE A 141 -0.01 12.56 -8.18
N ASN A 142 -0.14 13.87 -7.95
CA ASN A 142 -1.36 14.62 -8.28
C ASN A 142 -1.65 14.65 -9.80
N ARG A 143 -0.62 14.53 -10.64
CA ARG A 143 -0.76 14.39 -12.10
C ARG A 143 -1.08 12.97 -12.55
N GLY A 144 -1.21 12.02 -11.61
CA GLY A 144 -1.46 10.61 -11.90
C GLY A 144 -0.22 9.82 -12.32
N ASN A 145 0.97 10.37 -12.12
CA ASN A 145 2.23 9.66 -12.34
C ASN A 145 2.65 8.95 -11.04
N TYR A 146 2.32 7.68 -10.94
CA TYR A 146 2.64 6.85 -9.76
C TYR A 146 3.94 6.05 -9.91
N LYS A 147 4.63 6.14 -11.06
CA LYS A 147 5.92 5.44 -11.31
C LYS A 147 7.07 6.33 -10.85
N LEU A 148 7.25 6.44 -9.55
CA LEU A 148 8.33 7.20 -8.96
C LEU A 148 9.38 6.23 -8.43
N ASP A 149 10.60 6.37 -8.95
CA ASP A 149 11.77 5.65 -8.45
C ASP A 149 12.30 6.41 -7.23
N ILE A 150 12.00 5.90 -6.06
CA ILE A 150 12.32 6.56 -4.79
C ILE A 150 13.33 5.68 -4.05
N GLU A 151 14.56 5.63 -4.55
CA GLU A 151 15.68 5.08 -3.80
C GLU A 151 16.27 6.17 -2.89
N ASP A 152 15.99 6.11 -1.61
CA ASP A 152 16.66 6.92 -0.59
C ASP A 152 17.03 6.03 0.59
N ASN A 153 18.33 5.79 0.75
CA ASN A 153 18.90 4.97 1.82
C ASN A 153 19.28 5.81 3.06
N THR A 154 18.85 7.07 3.15
CA THR A 154 19.12 7.91 4.32
C THR A 154 18.10 7.65 5.42
N GLU A 155 18.54 7.70 6.69
CA GLU A 155 17.74 7.35 7.87
C GLU A 155 17.26 8.58 8.65
N ASP A 156 16.82 9.65 7.94
CA ASP A 156 16.30 10.87 8.58
C ASP A 156 14.75 10.92 8.58
N GLU A 157 14.14 11.90 9.24
CA GLU A 157 12.66 12.08 9.30
C GLU A 157 12.05 12.25 7.94
N LEU A 158 12.71 12.98 7.06
CA LEU A 158 12.23 13.24 5.72
C LEU A 158 12.28 11.96 4.86
N SER A 159 13.25 11.08 5.12
CA SER A 159 13.32 9.75 4.48
C SER A 159 12.20 8.83 4.96
N ILE A 160 11.81 8.90 6.22
CA ILE A 160 10.64 8.16 6.73
C ILE A 160 9.37 8.64 6.00
N LEU A 161 9.18 9.96 5.90
CA LEU A 161 8.06 10.55 5.17
C LEU A 161 8.07 10.12 3.69
N LYS A 162 9.23 10.16 3.05
CA LYS A 162 9.42 9.74 1.67
C LYS A 162 9.06 8.26 1.46
N ASN A 163 9.46 7.38 2.39
CA ASN A 163 9.12 5.96 2.35
C ASN A 163 7.61 5.71 2.53
N GLU A 164 6.94 6.43 3.42
CA GLU A 164 5.48 6.33 3.57
C GLU A 164 4.74 6.88 2.34
N LEU A 165 5.23 7.95 1.73
CA LEU A 165 4.72 8.45 0.44
C LEU A 165 4.90 7.41 -0.67
N CYS A 166 6.05 6.74 -0.73
CA CYS A 166 6.30 5.66 -1.69
C CYS A 166 5.30 4.52 -1.55
N LYS A 167 5.09 4.01 -0.33
CA LYS A 167 4.09 2.96 -0.07
C LYS A 167 2.68 3.40 -0.49
N THR A 168 2.30 4.62 -0.12
CA THR A 168 1.00 5.19 -0.50
C THR A 168 0.86 5.31 -2.01
N THR A 169 1.93 5.70 -2.70
CA THR A 169 1.96 5.83 -4.17
C THR A 169 1.81 4.47 -4.86
N VAL A 170 2.51 3.44 -4.39
CA VAL A 170 2.36 2.07 -4.89
C VAL A 170 0.92 1.58 -4.72
N MET A 171 0.33 1.79 -3.54
CA MET A 171 -1.07 1.43 -3.27
C MET A 171 -2.04 2.21 -4.17
N LEU A 172 -1.85 3.50 -4.37
CA LEU A 172 -2.67 4.31 -5.28
C LEU A 172 -2.55 3.85 -6.73
N ASN A 173 -1.35 3.49 -7.19
CA ASN A 173 -1.14 2.95 -8.53
C ASN A 173 -1.90 1.63 -8.70
N GLU A 174 -1.81 0.72 -7.75
CA GLU A 174 -2.55 -0.55 -7.77
C GLU A 174 -4.07 -0.33 -7.82
N VAL A 175 -4.60 0.58 -7.01
CA VAL A 175 -6.03 0.94 -7.01
C VAL A 175 -6.43 1.56 -8.36
N ALA A 176 -5.61 2.45 -8.92
CA ALA A 176 -5.89 3.08 -10.21
C ALA A 176 -5.87 2.07 -11.38
N GLU A 177 -4.89 1.15 -11.39
CA GLU A 177 -4.81 0.08 -12.39
C GLU A 177 -5.99 -0.90 -12.28
N ASN A 178 -6.35 -1.30 -11.07
CA ASN A 178 -7.52 -2.16 -10.83
C ASN A 178 -8.82 -1.46 -11.26
N SER A 179 -9.01 -0.19 -10.90
CA SER A 179 -10.18 0.59 -11.32
C SER A 179 -10.27 0.72 -12.85
N LYS A 180 -9.13 0.92 -13.53
CA LYS A 180 -9.07 0.96 -15.00
C LYS A 180 -9.45 -0.39 -15.60
N LYS A 181 -8.96 -1.49 -15.05
CA LYS A 181 -9.28 -2.85 -15.46
C LYS A 181 -10.75 -3.16 -15.27
N ASP A 182 -11.32 -2.78 -14.12
CA ASP A 182 -12.75 -2.97 -13.83
C ASP A 182 -13.62 -2.18 -14.82
N LYS A 183 -13.23 -0.95 -15.17
CA LYS A 183 -13.94 -0.14 -16.16
C LYS A 183 -13.91 -0.77 -17.56
N ILE A 184 -12.78 -1.37 -17.96
CA ILE A 184 -12.68 -2.09 -19.23
C ILE A 184 -13.58 -3.33 -19.20
N ASN A 185 -13.49 -4.15 -18.15
CA ASN A 185 -14.30 -5.35 -17.96
C ASN A 185 -15.80 -5.03 -17.98
N LEU A 186 -16.21 -3.92 -17.35
CA LEU A 186 -17.61 -3.46 -17.37
C LEU A 186 -18.04 -3.06 -18.77
N LYS A 187 -17.20 -2.30 -19.51
CA LYS A 187 -17.49 -1.91 -20.90
C LYS A 187 -17.66 -3.13 -21.80
N ASP A 188 -16.76 -4.10 -21.69
CA ASP A 188 -16.80 -5.32 -22.50
C ASP A 188 -18.05 -6.14 -22.17
N SER A 189 -18.36 -6.31 -20.88
CA SER A 189 -19.58 -6.97 -20.43
C SER A 189 -20.87 -6.30 -20.93
N LEU A 190 -20.93 -4.96 -20.92
CA LEU A 190 -22.09 -4.23 -21.47
C LEU A 190 -22.23 -4.39 -22.97
N SER A 191 -21.10 -4.44 -23.70
CA SER A 191 -21.08 -4.72 -25.13
C SER A 191 -21.65 -6.12 -25.45
N ASP A 192 -21.18 -7.13 -24.72
CA ASP A 192 -21.60 -8.52 -24.86
C ASP A 192 -23.10 -8.69 -24.55
N ILE A 193 -23.58 -8.10 -23.44
CA ILE A 193 -25.01 -8.08 -23.09
C ILE A 193 -25.84 -7.49 -24.24
N SER A 194 -25.39 -6.35 -24.78
CA SER A 194 -26.09 -5.67 -25.86
C SER A 194 -26.21 -6.56 -27.12
N HIS A 195 -25.11 -7.23 -27.46
CA HIS A 195 -25.11 -8.17 -28.60
C HIS A 195 -26.01 -9.39 -28.36
N GLN A 196 -25.95 -10.00 -27.16
CA GLN A 196 -26.75 -11.18 -26.82
C GLN A 196 -28.25 -10.87 -26.69
N LEU A 197 -28.64 -9.63 -26.39
CA LEU A 197 -30.04 -9.19 -26.40
C LEU A 197 -30.52 -8.83 -27.81
N LYS A 198 -29.67 -8.19 -28.62
CA LYS A 198 -30.04 -7.72 -29.96
C LYS A 198 -30.45 -8.88 -30.88
N THR A 199 -29.72 -10.00 -30.85
CA THR A 199 -29.95 -11.16 -31.72
C THR A 199 -31.36 -11.76 -31.56
N PRO A 200 -31.79 -12.20 -30.34
CA PRO A 200 -33.14 -12.75 -30.17
C PRO A 200 -34.26 -11.73 -30.42
N ILE A 201 -34.04 -10.44 -30.05
CA ILE A 201 -35.02 -9.38 -30.33
C ILE A 201 -35.19 -9.20 -31.84
N THR A 202 -34.10 -9.20 -32.61
CA THR A 202 -34.18 -9.12 -34.10
C THR A 202 -34.91 -10.33 -34.68
N SER A 203 -34.61 -11.55 -34.16
CA SER A 203 -35.31 -12.77 -34.59
C SER A 203 -36.80 -12.72 -34.30
N ILE A 204 -37.21 -12.23 -33.13
CA ILE A 204 -38.62 -12.05 -32.75
C ILE A 204 -39.28 -11.06 -33.73
N ASN A 205 -38.67 -9.92 -34.01
CA ASN A 205 -39.23 -8.90 -34.91
C ASN A 205 -39.43 -9.46 -36.31
N ILE A 206 -38.41 -10.14 -36.89
CA ILE A 206 -38.53 -10.77 -38.20
C ILE A 206 -39.68 -11.78 -38.22
N MET A 207 -39.82 -12.64 -37.23
CA MET A 207 -40.91 -13.61 -37.16
C MET A 207 -42.28 -12.94 -37.01
N LEU A 208 -42.38 -11.86 -36.22
CA LEU A 208 -43.61 -11.06 -36.10
C LEU A 208 -43.97 -10.36 -37.41
N ASP A 209 -43.00 -9.73 -38.08
CA ASP A 209 -43.23 -9.06 -39.37
C ASP A 209 -43.75 -10.05 -40.42
N ASN A 210 -43.15 -11.25 -40.51
CA ASN A 210 -43.64 -12.30 -41.44
C ASN A 210 -45.08 -12.73 -41.12
N ILE A 211 -45.45 -12.87 -39.81
CA ILE A 211 -46.81 -13.22 -39.39
C ILE A 211 -47.79 -12.09 -39.76
N LEU A 212 -47.40 -10.83 -39.66
CA LEU A 212 -48.25 -9.67 -39.92
C LEU A 212 -48.45 -9.39 -41.42
N GLU A 213 -47.40 -9.62 -42.22
CA GLU A 213 -47.41 -9.36 -43.65
C GLU A 213 -48.14 -10.46 -44.47
N ASP A 214 -47.98 -11.73 -44.12
CA ASP A 214 -48.59 -12.85 -44.78
C ASP A 214 -49.91 -13.27 -44.14
N LYS A 215 -51.02 -12.66 -44.62
CA LYS A 215 -52.39 -12.97 -44.16
C LYS A 215 -52.83 -14.39 -44.47
N ASN A 216 -52.21 -15.02 -45.44
CA ASN A 216 -52.52 -16.36 -45.91
C ASN A 216 -51.55 -17.42 -45.47
N MET A 217 -50.71 -17.09 -44.46
CA MET A 217 -49.73 -18.00 -43.90
C MET A 217 -50.40 -19.28 -43.35
N PRO A 218 -49.91 -20.45 -43.71
CA PRO A 218 -50.42 -21.73 -43.19
C PRO A 218 -50.38 -21.73 -41.66
N GLU A 219 -51.39 -22.32 -41.04
CA GLU A 219 -51.54 -22.31 -39.57
C GLU A 219 -50.39 -23.03 -38.85
N ASP A 220 -49.85 -24.07 -39.44
CA ASP A 220 -48.68 -24.81 -38.92
C ASP A 220 -47.43 -23.93 -38.87
N ILE A 221 -47.15 -23.18 -39.94
CA ILE A 221 -46.02 -22.25 -40.04
C ILE A 221 -46.19 -21.09 -39.03
N ARG A 222 -47.40 -20.55 -38.94
CA ARG A 222 -47.74 -19.49 -37.97
C ARG A 222 -47.51 -19.98 -36.52
N ASN A 223 -47.97 -21.19 -36.22
CA ASN A 223 -47.80 -21.79 -34.90
C ASN A 223 -46.32 -22.04 -34.59
N ASP A 224 -45.51 -22.43 -35.58
CA ASP A 224 -44.07 -22.60 -35.36
C ASP A 224 -43.35 -21.28 -35.13
N PHE A 225 -43.70 -20.21 -35.82
CA PHE A 225 -43.19 -18.87 -35.51
C PHE A 225 -43.59 -18.42 -34.12
N LEU A 226 -44.81 -18.61 -33.67
CA LEU A 226 -45.25 -18.28 -32.33
C LEU A 226 -44.54 -19.09 -31.24
N LYS A 227 -44.27 -20.38 -31.46
CA LYS A 227 -43.48 -21.22 -30.58
C LYS A 227 -42.02 -20.73 -30.47
N ASN A 228 -41.43 -20.36 -31.60
CA ASN A 228 -40.08 -19.83 -31.65
C ASN A 228 -39.98 -18.46 -30.95
N ILE A 229 -40.94 -17.55 -31.18
CA ILE A 229 -41.02 -16.27 -30.45
C ILE A 229 -41.11 -16.50 -28.94
N LYS A 230 -42.00 -17.42 -28.51
CA LYS A 230 -42.10 -17.75 -27.09
C LYS A 230 -40.79 -18.27 -26.52
N ARG A 231 -40.07 -19.12 -27.25
CA ARG A 231 -38.76 -19.64 -26.86
C ARG A 231 -37.72 -18.51 -26.70
N GLU A 232 -37.65 -17.59 -27.66
CA GLU A 232 -36.72 -16.46 -27.58
C GLU A 232 -37.04 -15.51 -26.40
N ILE A 233 -38.32 -15.29 -26.06
CA ILE A 233 -38.72 -14.51 -24.90
C ILE A 233 -38.26 -15.19 -23.61
N VAL A 234 -38.38 -16.51 -23.50
CA VAL A 234 -37.90 -17.28 -22.32
C VAL A 234 -36.37 -17.18 -22.21
N ASN A 235 -35.66 -17.27 -23.33
CA ASN A 235 -34.21 -17.12 -23.38
C ASN A 235 -33.76 -15.72 -22.90
N ILE A 236 -34.43 -14.66 -23.37
CA ILE A 236 -34.16 -13.29 -22.92
C ILE A 236 -34.43 -13.15 -21.44
N SER A 237 -35.52 -13.68 -20.95
CA SER A 237 -35.85 -13.63 -19.49
C SER A 237 -34.79 -14.33 -18.66
N PHE A 238 -34.34 -15.51 -19.07
CA PHE A 238 -33.24 -16.25 -18.40
C PHE A 238 -31.94 -15.46 -18.44
N LEU A 239 -31.57 -14.85 -19.56
CA LEU A 239 -30.41 -14.02 -19.73
C LEU A 239 -30.40 -12.85 -18.73
N VAL A 240 -31.50 -12.08 -18.72
CA VAL A 240 -31.63 -10.91 -17.81
C VAL A 240 -31.55 -11.33 -16.34
N GLU A 241 -32.24 -12.40 -15.95
CA GLU A 241 -32.21 -12.92 -14.58
C GLU A 241 -30.80 -13.37 -14.16
N SER A 242 -30.07 -14.07 -15.06
CA SER A 242 -28.72 -14.53 -14.82
C SER A 242 -27.74 -13.36 -14.68
N ILE A 243 -27.86 -12.32 -15.49
CA ILE A 243 -27.05 -11.10 -15.41
C ILE A 243 -27.30 -10.37 -14.07
N LEU A 244 -28.57 -10.23 -13.68
CA LEU A 244 -28.91 -9.59 -12.40
C LEU A 244 -28.35 -10.38 -11.20
N LYS A 245 -28.39 -11.72 -11.25
CA LYS A 245 -27.79 -12.57 -10.20
C LYS A 245 -26.25 -12.39 -10.14
N LEU A 246 -25.57 -12.43 -11.28
CA LEU A 246 -24.13 -12.19 -11.36
C LEU A 246 -23.76 -10.80 -10.84
N SER A 247 -24.46 -9.76 -11.28
CA SER A 247 -24.22 -8.38 -10.81
C SER A 247 -24.37 -8.23 -9.30
N LYS A 248 -25.36 -8.90 -8.68
CA LYS A 248 -25.54 -8.90 -7.24
C LYS A 248 -24.43 -9.65 -6.50
N ILE A 249 -23.93 -10.75 -7.07
CA ILE A 249 -22.81 -11.52 -6.50
C ILE A 249 -21.52 -10.70 -6.59
N ASP A 250 -21.21 -10.12 -7.74
CA ASP A 250 -20.01 -9.30 -7.99
C ASP A 250 -19.92 -8.08 -7.04
N SER A 251 -21.07 -7.43 -6.82
CA SER A 251 -21.15 -6.28 -5.89
C SER A 251 -21.20 -6.66 -4.41
N ASN A 252 -21.03 -7.95 -4.08
CA ASN A 252 -21.18 -8.49 -2.73
C ASN A 252 -22.52 -8.10 -2.04
N SER A 253 -23.56 -7.84 -2.87
CA SER A 253 -24.88 -7.41 -2.38
C SER A 253 -25.75 -8.59 -1.96
N VAL A 254 -25.36 -9.82 -2.26
CA VAL A 254 -26.08 -11.05 -1.86
C VAL A 254 -25.68 -11.42 -0.44
N LYS A 255 -26.70 -11.54 0.43
CA LYS A 255 -26.53 -12.12 1.77
C LYS A 255 -26.83 -13.62 1.68
N PHE A 256 -25.81 -14.45 1.50
CA PHE A 256 -25.97 -15.90 1.50
C PHE A 256 -26.35 -16.40 2.90
N ILE A 257 -27.34 -17.29 2.95
CA ILE A 257 -27.79 -17.94 4.20
C ILE A 257 -27.04 -19.28 4.31
N ILE A 258 -25.82 -19.22 4.83
CA ILE A 258 -24.97 -20.39 4.96
C ILE A 258 -25.49 -21.32 6.06
N LYS A 259 -25.77 -22.57 5.70
CA LYS A 259 -26.21 -23.64 6.62
C LYS A 259 -25.45 -24.93 6.29
N GLU A 260 -25.42 -25.84 7.24
CA GLU A 260 -24.95 -27.21 6.96
C GLU A 260 -26.07 -27.96 6.25
N VAL A 261 -25.81 -28.40 5.02
CA VAL A 261 -26.78 -29.08 4.15
C VAL A 261 -26.17 -30.37 3.65
N THR A 262 -26.98 -31.45 3.60
CA THR A 262 -26.49 -32.72 3.04
C THR A 262 -26.33 -32.63 1.52
N VAL A 263 -25.24 -33.16 0.98
CA VAL A 263 -25.02 -33.20 -0.47
C VAL A 263 -26.12 -34.04 -1.14
N TYR A 264 -26.60 -35.05 -0.43
CA TYR A 264 -27.72 -35.90 -0.88
C TYR A 264 -28.98 -35.08 -1.22
N ASP A 265 -29.41 -34.16 -0.34
CA ASP A 265 -30.62 -33.36 -0.53
C ASP A 265 -30.45 -32.39 -1.71
N ILE A 266 -29.28 -31.77 -1.82
CA ILE A 266 -28.94 -30.92 -2.97
C ILE A 266 -29.05 -31.71 -4.28
N ILE A 267 -28.37 -32.87 -4.38
CA ILE A 267 -28.33 -33.66 -5.61
C ILE A 267 -29.70 -34.26 -5.93
N LYS A 268 -30.47 -34.64 -4.92
CA LYS A 268 -31.87 -35.07 -5.10
C LYS A 268 -32.72 -34.00 -5.77
N THR A 269 -32.64 -32.77 -5.31
CA THR A 269 -33.38 -31.64 -5.89
C THR A 269 -32.86 -31.29 -7.27
N VAL A 270 -31.56 -31.31 -7.50
CA VAL A 270 -30.94 -31.13 -8.82
C VAL A 270 -31.47 -32.18 -9.81
N LYS A 271 -31.52 -33.46 -9.42
CA LYS A 271 -32.04 -34.55 -10.26
C LYS A 271 -33.50 -34.32 -10.64
N GLN A 272 -34.32 -33.83 -9.70
CA GLN A 272 -35.74 -33.46 -9.99
C GLN A 272 -35.82 -32.30 -10.99
N ASN A 273 -34.99 -31.27 -10.86
CA ASN A 273 -34.98 -30.11 -11.73
C ASN A 273 -34.59 -30.44 -13.19
N VAL A 274 -33.77 -31.46 -13.39
CA VAL A 274 -33.32 -31.88 -14.74
C VAL A 274 -34.03 -33.10 -15.26
N ALA A 275 -35.04 -33.65 -14.54
CA ALA A 275 -35.72 -34.93 -14.91
C ALA A 275 -36.28 -34.90 -16.35
N ILE A 276 -37.03 -33.87 -16.70
CA ILE A 276 -37.66 -33.75 -18.01
C ILE A 276 -36.63 -33.74 -19.15
N ILE A 277 -35.53 -32.95 -18.96
CA ILE A 277 -34.49 -32.81 -20.02
C ILE A 277 -33.70 -34.12 -20.14
N SER A 278 -33.42 -34.79 -18.99
CA SER A 278 -32.72 -36.09 -19.03
C SER A 278 -33.55 -37.20 -19.68
N GLU A 279 -34.87 -37.23 -19.42
CA GLU A 279 -35.79 -38.18 -20.06
C GLU A 279 -35.91 -37.92 -21.56
N LEU A 280 -36.10 -36.67 -21.99
CA LEU A 280 -36.20 -36.33 -23.40
C LEU A 280 -34.95 -36.71 -24.22
N LYS A 281 -33.76 -36.66 -23.57
CA LYS A 281 -32.49 -37.03 -24.22
C LYS A 281 -32.04 -38.46 -23.92
N GLY A 282 -32.81 -39.22 -23.11
CA GLY A 282 -32.49 -40.60 -22.70
C GLY A 282 -31.27 -40.72 -21.82
N ILE A 283 -30.93 -39.67 -21.02
CA ILE A 283 -29.72 -39.70 -20.20
C ILE A 283 -29.99 -40.39 -18.85
N ASP A 284 -29.23 -41.45 -18.58
CA ASP A 284 -29.26 -42.11 -17.25
C ASP A 284 -28.34 -41.39 -16.25
N ILE A 285 -28.93 -40.82 -15.19
CA ILE A 285 -28.20 -40.11 -14.13
C ILE A 285 -27.95 -41.03 -12.94
N ASN A 286 -26.70 -41.52 -12.80
CA ASN A 286 -26.26 -42.35 -11.70
C ASN A 286 -25.62 -41.53 -10.58
N VAL A 287 -26.12 -41.65 -9.35
CA VAL A 287 -25.65 -40.91 -8.18
C VAL A 287 -25.04 -41.86 -7.18
N LYS A 288 -23.80 -41.59 -6.71
CA LYS A 288 -23.05 -42.35 -5.72
C LYS A 288 -22.50 -41.41 -4.65
N GLY A 289 -22.69 -41.73 -3.39
CA GLY A 289 -22.16 -41.00 -2.25
C GLY A 289 -22.82 -41.40 -0.95
N ASN A 290 -22.29 -40.91 0.18
CA ASN A 290 -22.84 -41.20 1.49
C ASN A 290 -23.91 -40.15 1.82
N LYS A 291 -25.09 -40.58 2.25
CA LYS A 291 -26.21 -39.65 2.56
C LYS A 291 -25.94 -38.67 3.70
N THR A 292 -24.94 -38.95 4.54
CA THR A 292 -24.56 -38.10 5.67
C THR A 292 -23.54 -37.01 5.31
N ASP A 293 -22.96 -37.06 4.11
CA ASP A 293 -21.97 -36.10 3.68
C ASP A 293 -22.62 -34.71 3.53
N SER A 294 -22.06 -33.72 4.19
CA SER A 294 -22.59 -32.35 4.27
C SER A 294 -21.57 -31.32 3.85
N ILE A 295 -22.08 -30.17 3.43
CA ILE A 295 -21.31 -28.94 3.12
C ILE A 295 -21.97 -27.75 3.80
N LYS A 296 -21.20 -26.71 4.10
CA LYS A 296 -21.69 -25.42 4.58
C LYS A 296 -21.91 -24.49 3.37
N CYS A 297 -23.17 -24.22 3.03
CA CYS A 297 -23.50 -23.41 1.85
C CYS A 297 -24.92 -22.81 1.98
N ASP A 298 -25.26 -21.91 1.04
CA ASP A 298 -26.65 -21.55 0.79
C ASP A 298 -27.27 -22.59 -0.16
N GLU A 299 -28.20 -23.37 0.38
CA GLU A 299 -28.82 -24.51 -0.31
C GLU A 299 -29.43 -24.13 -1.67
N LYS A 300 -30.20 -23.02 -1.70
CA LYS A 300 -30.91 -22.60 -2.93
C LYS A 300 -29.94 -22.21 -4.03
N TRP A 301 -28.93 -21.44 -3.70
CA TRP A 301 -27.90 -21.04 -4.64
C TRP A 301 -27.06 -22.21 -5.13
N GLN A 302 -26.73 -23.15 -4.24
CA GLN A 302 -25.99 -24.35 -4.63
C GLN A 302 -26.81 -25.29 -5.54
N ILE A 303 -28.09 -25.47 -5.28
CA ILE A 303 -28.99 -26.20 -6.18
C ILE A 303 -28.98 -25.54 -7.56
N GLU A 304 -29.07 -24.22 -7.66
CA GLU A 304 -29.01 -23.49 -8.93
C GLU A 304 -27.68 -23.72 -9.67
N ALA A 305 -26.54 -23.55 -8.97
CA ALA A 305 -25.22 -23.72 -9.56
C ALA A 305 -25.02 -25.15 -10.10
N ILE A 306 -25.35 -26.16 -9.30
CA ILE A 306 -25.18 -27.55 -9.70
C ILE A 306 -26.18 -27.94 -10.80
N THR A 307 -27.41 -27.43 -10.75
CA THR A 307 -28.41 -27.63 -11.82
C THR A 307 -27.90 -27.11 -13.16
N ASN A 308 -27.30 -25.93 -13.20
CA ASN A 308 -26.73 -25.37 -14.43
C ASN A 308 -25.57 -26.23 -14.99
N ILE A 309 -24.70 -26.74 -14.11
CA ILE A 309 -23.63 -27.65 -14.51
C ILE A 309 -24.18 -28.94 -15.07
N VAL A 310 -25.15 -29.56 -14.38
CA VAL A 310 -25.78 -30.81 -14.81
C VAL A 310 -26.55 -30.63 -16.11
N LYS A 311 -27.28 -29.51 -16.30
CA LYS A 311 -27.93 -29.20 -17.56
C LYS A 311 -26.91 -29.12 -18.70
N ASN A 312 -25.79 -28.43 -18.50
CA ASN A 312 -24.73 -28.34 -19.47
C ASN A 312 -24.17 -29.73 -19.83
N CYS A 313 -23.92 -30.59 -18.83
CA CYS A 313 -23.49 -31.95 -19.07
C CYS A 313 -24.51 -32.74 -19.88
N ILE A 314 -25.83 -32.60 -19.60
CA ILE A 314 -26.90 -33.25 -20.39
C ILE A 314 -26.92 -32.72 -21.81
N GLU A 315 -26.87 -31.41 -22.03
CA GLU A 315 -26.88 -30.78 -23.36
C GLU A 315 -25.75 -31.26 -24.24
N HIS A 316 -24.56 -31.47 -23.69
CA HIS A 316 -23.36 -31.92 -24.43
C HIS A 316 -23.16 -33.44 -24.43
N SER A 317 -24.01 -34.21 -23.74
CA SER A 317 -23.99 -35.65 -23.77
C SER A 317 -24.61 -36.18 -25.08
N ARG A 318 -24.21 -37.40 -25.47
CA ARG A 318 -24.85 -38.14 -26.57
C ARG A 318 -26.25 -38.60 -26.16
N GLU A 319 -27.15 -38.77 -27.10
CA GLU A 319 -28.46 -39.36 -26.85
C GLU A 319 -28.29 -40.79 -26.25
N ASN A 320 -29.18 -41.12 -25.32
CA ASN A 320 -29.13 -42.35 -24.51
C ASN A 320 -27.80 -42.53 -23.79
N GLY A 321 -27.15 -41.43 -23.44
CA GLY A 321 -25.87 -41.41 -22.73
C GLY A 321 -26.02 -41.60 -21.22
N LYS A 322 -24.89 -41.45 -20.52
CA LYS A 322 -24.80 -41.61 -19.08
C LYS A 322 -24.16 -40.39 -18.44
N LEU A 323 -24.67 -40.00 -17.26
CA LEU A 323 -24.11 -38.96 -16.42
C LEU A 323 -23.86 -39.53 -15.00
N GLU A 324 -22.68 -39.36 -14.47
CA GLU A 324 -22.34 -39.80 -13.13
C GLU A 324 -22.12 -38.63 -12.18
N ILE A 325 -22.79 -38.64 -11.03
CA ILE A 325 -22.60 -37.70 -9.95
C ILE A 325 -22.05 -38.48 -8.75
N ILE A 326 -20.80 -38.22 -8.37
CA ILE A 326 -20.14 -38.88 -7.27
C ILE A 326 -19.74 -37.84 -6.26
N TYR A 327 -20.10 -38.04 -4.99
CA TYR A 327 -19.66 -37.15 -3.93
C TYR A 327 -19.07 -37.95 -2.77
N GLU A 328 -18.04 -37.36 -2.15
CA GLU A 328 -17.31 -37.94 -1.02
C GLU A 328 -16.81 -36.85 -0.07
N LYS A 329 -16.87 -37.12 1.23
CA LYS A 329 -16.33 -36.28 2.29
C LYS A 329 -15.08 -36.92 2.88
N ASN A 330 -13.98 -36.21 2.92
CA ASN A 330 -12.78 -36.62 3.65
C ASN A 330 -12.49 -35.63 4.78
N LYS A 331 -11.34 -35.75 5.44
CA LYS A 331 -10.98 -34.87 6.57
C LYS A 331 -10.74 -33.43 6.15
N MET A 332 -10.39 -33.17 4.89
CA MET A 332 -9.96 -31.83 4.41
C MET A 332 -11.06 -31.11 3.63
N TYR A 333 -11.80 -31.85 2.80
CA TYR A 333 -12.83 -31.29 1.93
C TYR A 333 -13.95 -32.28 1.63
N THR A 334 -15.06 -31.75 1.18
CA THR A 334 -16.14 -32.50 0.52
C THR A 334 -16.08 -32.24 -0.97
N GLU A 335 -15.98 -33.27 -1.81
CA GLU A 335 -15.91 -33.16 -3.27
C GLU A 335 -17.17 -33.70 -3.91
N ILE A 336 -17.68 -32.96 -4.92
CA ILE A 336 -18.77 -33.38 -5.81
C ILE A 336 -18.21 -33.43 -7.22
N LYS A 337 -18.20 -34.63 -7.82
CA LYS A 337 -17.77 -34.89 -9.22
C LYS A 337 -19.01 -35.09 -10.10
N ILE A 338 -19.10 -34.34 -11.18
CA ILE A 338 -20.15 -34.51 -12.20
C ILE A 338 -19.45 -34.82 -13.50
N LYS A 339 -19.69 -36.05 -14.00
CA LYS A 339 -19.00 -36.60 -15.18
C LYS A 339 -20.00 -36.95 -16.26
N ASP A 340 -19.85 -36.34 -17.43
CA ASP A 340 -20.50 -36.75 -18.66
C ASP A 340 -19.56 -37.55 -19.58
N TYR A 341 -20.13 -38.24 -20.55
CA TYR A 341 -19.45 -39.02 -21.58
C TYR A 341 -19.80 -38.46 -22.97
N GLY A 342 -19.90 -37.14 -23.06
CA GLY A 342 -20.28 -36.41 -24.22
C GLY A 342 -19.16 -36.09 -25.21
N VAL A 343 -19.32 -35.02 -25.95
CA VAL A 343 -18.38 -34.55 -26.96
C VAL A 343 -17.06 -34.04 -26.42
N GLY A 344 -17.03 -33.70 -25.11
CA GLY A 344 -15.87 -33.09 -24.45
C GLY A 344 -15.62 -31.65 -24.93
N ILE A 345 -14.60 -31.04 -24.33
CA ILE A 345 -14.22 -29.64 -24.54
C ILE A 345 -12.79 -29.60 -25.09
N SER A 346 -12.54 -28.73 -26.08
CA SER A 346 -11.22 -28.51 -26.63
C SER A 346 -10.28 -27.86 -25.59
N LYS A 347 -8.96 -28.09 -25.69
CA LYS A 347 -7.98 -27.46 -24.79
C LYS A 347 -8.05 -25.93 -24.84
N LYS A 348 -8.40 -25.36 -25.99
CA LYS A 348 -8.55 -23.93 -26.19
C LYS A 348 -9.76 -23.40 -25.43
N ASP A 349 -10.90 -24.05 -25.58
CA ASP A 349 -12.15 -23.62 -24.93
C ASP A 349 -12.10 -23.81 -23.41
N LEU A 350 -11.37 -24.85 -22.94
CA LEU A 350 -11.29 -25.20 -21.52
C LEU A 350 -10.81 -24.04 -20.61
N LEU A 351 -10.00 -23.15 -21.16
CA LEU A 351 -9.49 -21.97 -20.44
C LEU A 351 -10.59 -20.91 -20.25
N HIS A 352 -11.61 -20.90 -21.10
CA HIS A 352 -12.58 -19.82 -21.22
C HIS A 352 -14.01 -20.21 -20.81
N ILE A 353 -14.30 -21.49 -20.55
CA ILE A 353 -15.68 -21.98 -20.30
C ILE A 353 -16.38 -21.30 -19.11
N PHE A 354 -15.65 -20.71 -18.19
CA PHE A 354 -16.19 -19.96 -17.05
C PHE A 354 -16.25 -18.44 -17.30
N GLU A 355 -15.80 -17.98 -18.46
CA GLU A 355 -15.95 -16.59 -18.85
C GLU A 355 -17.40 -16.31 -19.24
N ARG A 356 -17.85 -15.09 -18.99
CA ARG A 356 -19.22 -14.68 -19.31
C ARG A 356 -19.40 -14.59 -20.81
N PHE A 357 -20.54 -15.05 -21.29
CA PHE A 357 -20.92 -15.05 -22.70
C PHE A 357 -20.02 -15.91 -23.60
N TYR A 358 -19.11 -16.66 -23.04
CA TYR A 358 -18.26 -17.55 -23.81
C TYR A 358 -19.08 -18.74 -24.35
N LYS A 359 -18.94 -19.03 -25.64
CA LYS A 359 -19.53 -20.15 -26.35
C LYS A 359 -18.42 -20.93 -27.02
N GLY A 360 -18.23 -22.18 -26.66
CA GLY A 360 -17.31 -23.07 -27.36
C GLY A 360 -17.78 -23.44 -28.76
N GLU A 361 -16.89 -23.98 -29.57
CA GLU A 361 -17.19 -24.32 -31.01
C GLU A 361 -18.37 -25.28 -31.17
N ASN A 362 -18.67 -26.13 -30.19
CA ASN A 362 -19.76 -27.09 -30.18
C ASN A 362 -20.95 -26.66 -29.33
N SER A 363 -21.09 -25.40 -29.00
CA SER A 363 -22.22 -24.91 -28.20
C SER A 363 -23.49 -24.86 -29.02
N SER A 364 -24.63 -25.18 -28.41
CA SER A 364 -25.95 -25.00 -29.06
C SER A 364 -26.19 -23.51 -29.33
N SER A 365 -26.87 -23.22 -30.44
CA SER A 365 -27.30 -21.86 -30.78
C SER A 365 -28.17 -21.23 -29.66
N GLU A 366 -28.76 -22.05 -28.83
CA GLU A 366 -29.67 -21.65 -27.75
C GLU A 366 -28.94 -21.33 -26.42
N SER A 367 -27.67 -21.75 -26.26
CA SER A 367 -26.93 -21.47 -25.04
C SER A 367 -26.51 -19.99 -24.98
N VAL A 368 -26.68 -19.36 -23.83
CA VAL A 368 -26.36 -17.94 -23.64
C VAL A 368 -24.91 -17.72 -23.19
N GLY A 369 -24.23 -18.78 -22.72
CA GLY A 369 -22.86 -18.71 -22.22
C GLY A 369 -22.69 -18.08 -20.84
N ILE A 370 -23.77 -18.02 -20.03
CA ILE A 370 -23.73 -17.42 -18.68
C ILE A 370 -23.81 -18.48 -17.57
N GLY A 371 -24.40 -19.64 -17.85
CA GLY A 371 -24.70 -20.65 -16.83
C GLY A 371 -23.49 -21.13 -16.05
N LEU A 372 -22.37 -21.44 -16.72
CA LEU A 372 -21.13 -21.88 -16.03
C LEU A 372 -20.44 -20.75 -15.27
N ALA A 373 -20.46 -19.52 -15.81
CA ALA A 373 -19.93 -18.35 -15.11
C ALA A 373 -20.72 -18.07 -13.82
N LEU A 374 -22.04 -18.15 -13.86
CA LEU A 374 -22.91 -18.01 -12.69
C LEU A 374 -22.66 -19.14 -11.67
N SER A 375 -22.53 -20.38 -12.15
CA SER A 375 -22.22 -21.52 -11.27
C SER A 375 -20.90 -21.33 -10.53
N LYS A 376 -19.85 -20.93 -11.23
CA LYS A 376 -18.55 -20.63 -10.62
C LYS A 376 -18.67 -19.53 -9.56
N ALA A 377 -19.31 -18.39 -9.90
CA ALA A 377 -19.51 -17.28 -8.98
C ALA A 377 -20.25 -17.70 -7.71
N ILE A 378 -21.32 -18.50 -7.82
CA ILE A 378 -22.07 -19.02 -6.68
C ILE A 378 -21.20 -19.95 -5.81
N ILE A 379 -20.49 -20.89 -6.42
CA ILE A 379 -19.65 -21.87 -5.73
C ILE A 379 -18.55 -21.14 -4.95
N GLU A 380 -17.83 -20.21 -5.60
CA GLU A 380 -16.75 -19.43 -4.98
C GLU A 380 -17.26 -18.52 -3.85
N SER A 381 -18.42 -17.90 -4.02
CA SER A 381 -19.05 -17.10 -2.95
C SER A 381 -19.51 -17.90 -1.73
N ASN A 382 -19.61 -19.22 -1.86
CA ASN A 382 -19.89 -20.14 -0.77
C ASN A 382 -18.62 -20.91 -0.29
N ASN A 383 -17.43 -20.32 -0.50
CA ASN A 383 -16.13 -20.91 -0.14
C ASN A 383 -15.85 -22.28 -0.79
N GLY A 384 -16.45 -22.53 -1.94
CA GLY A 384 -16.16 -23.67 -2.78
C GLY A 384 -15.16 -23.35 -3.87
N TYR A 385 -14.63 -24.38 -4.50
CA TYR A 385 -13.73 -24.28 -5.63
C TYR A 385 -14.19 -25.24 -6.73
N ILE A 386 -14.22 -24.76 -8.00
CA ILE A 386 -14.62 -25.57 -9.16
C ILE A 386 -13.45 -25.76 -10.12
N GLN A 387 -13.25 -26.99 -10.53
CA GLN A 387 -12.30 -27.39 -11.59
C GLN A 387 -13.01 -28.18 -12.67
N VAL A 388 -12.44 -28.18 -13.88
CA VAL A 388 -12.93 -28.95 -15.00
C VAL A 388 -11.78 -29.73 -15.65
N GLU A 389 -12.04 -30.97 -15.98
CA GLU A 389 -11.16 -31.83 -16.76
C GLU A 389 -11.97 -32.35 -17.95
N SER A 390 -11.45 -32.18 -19.15
CA SER A 390 -12.15 -32.62 -20.36
C SER A 390 -11.16 -33.04 -21.44
N GLU A 391 -11.56 -33.99 -22.22
CA GLU A 391 -10.87 -34.41 -23.42
C GLU A 391 -11.89 -34.60 -24.56
N GLN A 392 -11.61 -33.95 -25.68
CA GLN A 392 -12.49 -33.98 -26.83
C GLN A 392 -12.80 -35.41 -27.30
N GLY A 393 -14.07 -35.78 -27.40
CA GLY A 393 -14.55 -37.10 -27.73
C GLY A 393 -14.71 -38.09 -26.57
N LYS A 394 -14.21 -37.73 -25.35
CA LYS A 394 -14.27 -38.60 -24.14
C LYS A 394 -15.22 -38.14 -23.06
N GLY A 395 -15.61 -36.83 -23.10
CA GLY A 395 -16.51 -36.22 -22.14
C GLY A 395 -15.83 -35.26 -21.20
N THR A 396 -16.59 -34.74 -20.22
CA THR A 396 -16.17 -33.69 -19.28
C THR A 396 -16.42 -34.13 -17.84
N THR A 397 -15.54 -33.70 -16.93
CA THR A 397 -15.68 -33.90 -15.50
C THR A 397 -15.52 -32.59 -14.79
N PHE A 398 -16.59 -32.13 -14.12
CA PHE A 398 -16.55 -31.00 -13.20
C PHE A 398 -16.29 -31.52 -11.77
N LYS A 399 -15.35 -30.89 -11.06
CA LYS A 399 -14.99 -31.19 -9.67
C LYS A 399 -15.25 -29.97 -8.82
N ILE A 400 -16.16 -30.08 -7.87
CA ILE A 400 -16.52 -29.00 -6.95
C ILE A 400 -16.05 -29.42 -5.55
N ARG A 401 -15.25 -28.58 -4.88
CA ARG A 401 -14.70 -28.87 -3.56
C ARG A 401 -15.06 -27.80 -2.57
N TYR A 402 -15.49 -28.20 -1.38
CA TYR A 402 -15.76 -27.35 -0.21
C TYR A 402 -14.83 -27.77 0.91
N ILE A 403 -14.08 -26.80 1.46
CA ILE A 403 -13.15 -27.08 2.57
C ILE A 403 -13.97 -27.34 3.84
N ASN A 404 -13.66 -28.44 4.52
CA ASN A 404 -14.30 -28.78 5.80
C ASN A 404 -13.64 -27.95 6.91
N THR A 405 -14.38 -26.93 7.44
CA THR A 405 -13.97 -26.09 8.57
C THR A 405 -14.71 -26.51 9.84
#